data_684657b0c12697029372904a136fdef9
#
_entry.id   684657b0c12697029372904a136fdef9
#
_cell.length_a   1.000
_cell.length_b   1.000
_cell.length_c   1.000
_cell.angle_alpha   90.00
_cell.angle_beta   90.00
_cell.angle_gamma   90.00
#
_symmetry.space_group_name_H-M   'P 1'
#
loop_
_entity.id
_entity.type
_entity.pdbx_description
1 polymer ?
#
loop_
_entity_poly.entity_id
_entity_poly.type
_entity_poly.pdbx_seq_one_letter_code
_entity_poly.pdbx_strand_id
1 'polypeptide(L)'
;MTTVRSSLAGALICMAAALPAAAMAQSASPPPADAASLARLDALFARWNSKTAPGCAVAVSRNGQAIATRAYGMASLELGVPLTTDSIFEAGSDSKQFTAAATLMLAHAGKLSLDDDIRKVVPEMPDYGTPVTIRHLLHHTSGLRDWGSVAAIEGWPRNSRTADNQDMLNIVARQKELNFAPGSHYLYSNSNYNLLAIIVARVSGQSLADFTQDHIFKPLGMTHTRWRDDHGDVVPGRTGAYEFDDGVYRNDQVIEDAYGNGGLLTTVGDLVKWQAALDADTFGTGFTAEMQTPTKLNDGTPIAYALALVNLDHHGQQEVSHSGSTGGYRAWMARYPQHKLAVSLLCNSGNADTPVLGRDVADIFLPAYKAKVYTPKGPLPSGTYADGMTGFPVRFDSDDKGNLRADGRVLTPVGPGRWAQREDIFAFGKTGLTLEHREGEKIAYRKVDAVTAFDAKPYVGRFCGVDTFACLSFKQQGDTLTYSGPRWYNTPLSPAYADVFTGEAAPGAGRITVKFERDASGAVTALRFGEGRAYDVAFRRVAD
;
A
#
# COMPACT_ATOMS: atom_id res chain seq x y z
N MET A 1 -32.59 71.14 56.90
CA MET A 1 -33.51 70.01 56.59
C MET A 1 -32.66 68.88 55.96
N THR A 2 -32.29 68.00 56.79
CA THR A 2 -31.28 66.89 56.52
C THR A 2 -32.07 65.60 56.31
N THR A 3 -31.93 64.97 55.18
CA THR A 3 -32.48 63.63 54.90
C THR A 3 -31.32 62.60 54.82
N VAL A 4 -31.39 61.71 55.80
CA VAL A 4 -30.49 60.51 55.90
C VAL A 4 -31.00 59.43 54.93
N ARG A 5 -30.14 58.88 54.08
CA ARG A 5 -30.40 57.66 53.30
C ARG A 5 -29.60 56.51 53.90
N SER A 6 -30.29 55.53 54.41
CA SER A 6 -29.78 54.26 54.86
C SER A 6 -29.48 53.32 53.69
N SER A 7 -28.26 52.82 53.58
CA SER A 7 -27.84 51.80 52.62
C SER A 7 -27.90 50.41 53.29
N LEU A 8 -28.77 49.52 52.73
CA LEU A 8 -28.73 48.09 53.04
C LEU A 8 -27.69 47.41 52.13
N ALA A 9 -26.68 46.84 52.73
CA ALA A 9 -25.73 45.96 52.04
C ALA A 9 -26.25 44.51 52.12
N GLY A 10 -26.63 43.95 50.96
CA GLY A 10 -26.97 42.53 50.84
C GLY A 10 -25.69 41.72 50.58
N ALA A 11 -25.37 40.82 51.48
CA ALA A 11 -24.29 39.86 51.30
C ALA A 11 -24.73 38.70 50.41
N LEU A 12 -24.15 38.59 49.17
CA LEU A 12 -24.31 37.41 48.30
C LEU A 12 -23.30 36.35 48.77
N ILE A 13 -23.84 35.25 49.32
CA ILE A 13 -23.04 34.04 49.62
C ILE A 13 -22.92 33.23 48.34
N CYS A 14 -21.77 33.26 47.65
CA CYS A 14 -21.46 32.32 46.57
C CYS A 14 -21.12 30.96 47.18
N MET A 15 -22.02 30.01 47.10
CA MET A 15 -21.71 28.59 47.30
C MET A 15 -20.95 28.08 46.07
N ALA A 16 -19.62 27.91 46.21
CA ALA A 16 -18.82 27.19 45.25
C ALA A 16 -19.09 25.69 45.41
N ALA A 17 -19.87 25.11 44.45
CA ALA A 17 -20.00 23.66 44.34
C ALA A 17 -18.65 23.08 43.87
N ALA A 18 -17.91 22.43 44.74
CA ALA A 18 -16.76 21.63 44.39
C ALA A 18 -17.22 20.36 43.66
N LEU A 19 -17.08 20.32 42.32
CA LEU A 19 -17.19 19.09 41.55
C LEU A 19 -16.04 18.15 41.98
N PRO A 20 -16.31 16.88 42.29
CA PRO A 20 -15.24 15.92 42.54
C PRO A 20 -14.46 15.74 41.24
N ALA A 21 -13.16 16.04 41.26
CA ALA A 21 -12.23 15.66 40.24
C ALA A 21 -12.21 14.11 40.20
N ALA A 22 -12.82 13.54 39.16
CA ALA A 22 -12.67 12.13 38.90
C ALA A 22 -11.18 11.87 38.65
N ALA A 23 -10.52 11.26 39.65
CA ALA A 23 -9.16 10.76 39.51
C ALA A 23 -9.19 9.72 38.38
N MET A 24 -8.71 10.08 37.19
CA MET A 24 -8.39 9.11 36.15
C MET A 24 -7.34 8.19 36.79
N ALA A 25 -7.74 6.96 37.05
CA ALA A 25 -6.80 5.92 37.47
C ALA A 25 -5.76 5.79 36.35
N GLN A 26 -4.56 6.32 36.58
CA GLN A 26 -3.42 6.04 35.73
C GLN A 26 -3.19 4.53 35.78
N SER A 27 -3.52 3.85 34.68
CA SER A 27 -3.18 2.43 34.53
C SER A 27 -1.67 2.32 34.68
N ALA A 28 -1.22 1.47 35.62
CA ALA A 28 0.20 1.23 35.81
C ALA A 28 0.84 0.86 34.46
N SER A 29 2.00 1.45 34.17
CA SER A 29 2.74 1.12 32.95
C SER A 29 2.96 -0.39 32.89
N PRO A 30 2.74 -1.03 31.72
CA PRO A 30 3.01 -2.45 31.57
C PRO A 30 4.49 -2.71 31.87
N PRO A 31 4.84 -3.85 32.48
CA PRO A 31 6.24 -4.17 32.71
C PRO A 31 6.97 -4.27 31.37
N PRO A 32 8.26 -3.91 31.32
CA PRO A 32 9.11 -4.19 30.16
C PRO A 32 9.03 -5.68 29.77
N ALA A 33 9.31 -5.97 28.50
CA ALA A 33 9.40 -7.35 28.02
C ALA A 33 10.46 -8.12 28.83
N ASP A 34 10.17 -9.39 29.11
CA ASP A 34 11.11 -10.25 29.84
C ASP A 34 12.37 -10.57 29.00
N ALA A 35 13.45 -10.98 29.68
CA ALA A 35 14.73 -11.24 29.05
C ALA A 35 14.66 -12.33 27.97
N ALA A 36 13.78 -13.33 28.11
CA ALA A 36 13.63 -14.40 27.12
C ALA A 36 12.97 -13.87 25.84
N SER A 37 11.93 -13.06 25.96
CA SER A 37 11.28 -12.38 24.81
C SER A 37 12.26 -11.43 24.10
N LEU A 38 13.07 -10.67 24.85
CA LEU A 38 14.09 -9.81 24.27
C LEU A 38 15.17 -10.60 23.53
N ALA A 39 15.63 -11.72 24.08
CA ALA A 39 16.60 -12.58 23.43
C ALA A 39 16.05 -13.22 22.14
N ARG A 40 14.77 -13.59 22.11
CA ARG A 40 14.09 -14.06 20.88
C ARG A 40 14.02 -12.94 19.84
N LEU A 41 13.68 -11.73 20.26
CA LEU A 41 13.65 -10.54 19.37
C LEU A 41 15.03 -10.28 18.77
N ASP A 42 16.10 -10.26 19.61
CA ASP A 42 17.47 -10.05 19.14
C ASP A 42 17.93 -11.15 18.17
N ALA A 43 17.55 -12.41 18.42
CA ALA A 43 17.85 -13.54 17.54
C ALA A 43 17.16 -13.41 16.17
N LEU A 44 15.93 -12.91 16.12
CA LEU A 44 15.17 -12.68 14.88
C LEU A 44 15.86 -11.67 13.97
N PHE A 45 16.49 -10.65 14.54
CA PHE A 45 17.20 -9.60 13.81
C PHE A 45 18.71 -9.84 13.66
N ALA A 46 19.25 -10.99 14.10
CA ALA A 46 20.68 -11.25 14.10
C ALA A 46 21.36 -11.06 12.74
N ARG A 47 20.67 -11.39 11.63
CA ARG A 47 21.20 -11.22 10.27
C ARG A 47 21.45 -9.75 9.88
N TRP A 48 20.73 -8.80 10.49
CA TRP A 48 20.91 -7.37 10.25
C TRP A 48 21.79 -6.70 11.30
N ASN A 49 22.17 -7.39 12.39
CA ASN A 49 23.05 -6.85 13.40
C ASN A 49 24.50 -6.82 12.91
N SER A 50 24.77 -6.02 11.91
CA SER A 50 26.02 -5.93 11.18
C SER A 50 26.45 -4.47 11.03
N LYS A 51 27.77 -4.24 10.98
CA LYS A 51 28.37 -2.93 10.67
C LYS A 51 28.54 -2.67 9.17
N THR A 52 28.15 -3.62 8.33
CA THR A 52 28.32 -3.57 6.87
C THR A 52 27.02 -3.75 6.12
N ALA A 53 25.88 -3.77 6.81
CA ALA A 53 24.56 -3.93 6.23
C ALA A 53 23.60 -2.86 6.77
N PRO A 54 22.62 -2.42 5.98
CA PRO A 54 21.49 -1.67 6.48
C PRO A 54 20.66 -2.56 7.40
N GLY A 55 19.62 -2.04 8.03
CA GLY A 55 18.88 -2.85 8.98
C GLY A 55 17.51 -2.31 9.33
N CYS A 56 17.11 -2.51 10.59
CA CYS A 56 15.76 -2.19 11.04
C CYS A 56 15.75 -1.59 12.45
N ALA A 57 14.77 -0.71 12.70
CA ALA A 57 14.31 -0.34 14.04
C ALA A 57 12.93 -0.99 14.28
N VAL A 58 12.71 -1.49 15.51
CA VAL A 58 11.47 -2.13 15.92
C VAL A 58 11.03 -1.63 17.28
N ALA A 59 9.74 -1.37 17.44
CA ALA A 59 9.10 -1.13 18.72
C ALA A 59 7.90 -2.05 18.90
N VAL A 60 7.79 -2.62 20.10
CA VAL A 60 6.61 -3.37 20.54
C VAL A 60 6.00 -2.60 21.69
N SER A 61 4.70 -2.34 21.62
CA SER A 61 3.97 -1.65 22.68
C SER A 61 2.83 -2.52 23.21
N ARG A 62 2.50 -2.29 24.49
CA ARG A 62 1.32 -2.89 25.13
C ARG A 62 0.60 -1.83 25.93
N ASN A 63 -0.72 -1.76 25.83
CA ASN A 63 -1.52 -0.69 26.44
C ASN A 63 -1.01 0.72 26.05
N GLY A 64 -0.58 0.90 24.80
CA GLY A 64 -0.08 2.19 24.29
C GLY A 64 1.34 2.58 24.76
N GLN A 65 2.04 1.72 25.50
CA GLN A 65 3.39 2.00 26.00
C GLN A 65 4.40 0.99 25.45
N ALA A 66 5.57 1.47 25.04
CA ALA A 66 6.64 0.62 24.53
C ALA A 66 7.15 -0.33 25.63
N ILE A 67 7.13 -1.64 25.36
CA ILE A 67 7.68 -2.70 26.21
C ILE A 67 9.02 -3.23 25.69
N ALA A 68 9.30 -3.06 24.41
CA ALA A 68 10.59 -3.37 23.79
C ALA A 68 10.85 -2.40 22.63
N THR A 69 12.08 -1.89 22.54
CA THR A 69 12.53 -1.05 21.42
C THR A 69 13.97 -1.43 21.08
N ARG A 70 14.27 -1.69 19.81
CA ARG A 70 15.58 -2.14 19.33
C ARG A 70 15.91 -1.53 17.97
N ALA A 71 17.20 -1.43 17.68
CA ALA A 71 17.71 -1.07 16.36
C ALA A 71 18.92 -1.95 16.01
N TYR A 72 19.01 -2.38 14.76
CA TYR A 72 20.02 -3.29 14.25
C TYR A 72 20.50 -2.81 12.88
N GLY A 73 21.82 -2.85 12.63
CA GLY A 73 22.43 -2.46 11.37
C GLY A 73 22.81 -0.98 11.30
N MET A 74 23.01 -0.50 10.08
CA MET A 74 23.56 0.82 9.80
C MET A 74 22.50 1.77 9.20
N ALA A 75 22.47 3.01 9.71
CA ALA A 75 21.68 4.11 9.17
C ALA A 75 22.29 4.66 7.88
N SER A 76 23.63 4.72 7.82
CA SER A 76 24.37 5.06 6.60
C SER A 76 25.56 4.12 6.46
N LEU A 77 25.61 3.42 5.34
CA LEU A 77 26.76 2.57 4.99
C LEU A 77 27.96 3.43 4.61
N GLU A 78 27.72 4.54 3.91
CA GLU A 78 28.77 5.44 3.41
C GLU A 78 29.51 6.14 4.56
N LEU A 79 28.77 6.51 5.61
CA LEU A 79 29.30 7.27 6.76
C LEU A 79 29.62 6.38 7.96
N GLY A 80 29.32 5.08 7.90
CA GLY A 80 29.50 4.16 9.02
C GLY A 80 28.65 4.50 10.25
N VAL A 81 27.46 5.11 10.06
CA VAL A 81 26.56 5.52 11.14
C VAL A 81 25.62 4.38 11.50
N PRO A 82 25.59 3.90 12.77
CA PRO A 82 24.66 2.84 13.16
C PRO A 82 23.22 3.35 13.27
N LEU A 83 22.26 2.44 13.11
CA LEU A 83 20.86 2.69 13.44
C LEU A 83 20.66 2.86 14.95
N THR A 84 19.76 3.75 15.29
CA THR A 84 19.23 3.95 16.64
C THR A 84 17.70 3.86 16.62
N THR A 85 17.07 3.82 17.78
CA THR A 85 15.61 3.85 17.90
C THR A 85 14.99 5.19 17.50
N ASP A 86 15.83 6.24 17.42
CA ASP A 86 15.45 7.59 17.00
C ASP A 86 15.82 7.87 15.52
N SER A 87 16.38 6.88 14.82
CA SER A 87 16.63 6.99 13.37
C SER A 87 15.32 7.21 12.61
N ILE A 88 15.34 8.14 11.66
CA ILE A 88 14.18 8.52 10.88
C ILE A 88 14.19 7.74 9.55
N PHE A 89 13.09 7.07 9.28
CA PHE A 89 12.87 6.30 8.06
C PHE A 89 11.70 6.87 7.27
N GLU A 90 11.62 6.57 5.99
CA GLU A 90 10.39 6.79 5.24
C GLU A 90 9.46 5.59 5.40
N ALA A 91 8.23 5.85 5.87
CA ALA A 91 7.26 4.82 6.19
C ALA A 91 6.55 4.23 4.96
N GLY A 92 6.85 4.73 3.75
CA GLY A 92 6.18 4.29 2.53
C GLY A 92 4.66 4.36 2.67
N SER A 93 3.96 3.29 2.31
CA SER A 93 2.49 3.28 2.31
C SER A 93 1.84 3.30 3.70
N ASP A 94 2.57 3.08 4.80
CA ASP A 94 2.05 3.33 6.16
C ASP A 94 1.65 4.80 6.37
N SER A 95 2.18 5.71 5.55
CA SER A 95 1.80 7.13 5.46
C SER A 95 0.31 7.33 5.19
N LYS A 96 -0.32 6.41 4.46
CA LYS A 96 -1.73 6.51 4.06
C LYS A 96 -2.69 6.62 5.24
N GLN A 97 -2.34 6.04 6.39
CA GLN A 97 -3.16 6.14 7.60
C GLN A 97 -3.37 7.59 8.03
N PHE A 98 -2.34 8.43 7.90
CA PHE A 98 -2.39 9.85 8.28
C PHE A 98 -3.20 10.66 7.26
N THR A 99 -3.10 10.33 5.97
CA THR A 99 -3.94 10.93 4.92
C THR A 99 -5.41 10.56 5.10
N ALA A 100 -5.70 9.30 5.41
CA ALA A 100 -7.05 8.83 5.71
C ALA A 100 -7.62 9.51 6.96
N ALA A 101 -6.83 9.61 8.04
CA ALA A 101 -7.24 10.30 9.25
C ALA A 101 -7.55 11.77 9.01
N ALA A 102 -6.70 12.50 8.28
CA ALA A 102 -6.94 13.90 7.91
C ALA A 102 -8.24 14.05 7.11
N THR A 103 -8.49 13.16 6.16
CA THR A 103 -9.73 13.15 5.36
C THR A 103 -10.95 12.90 6.25
N LEU A 104 -10.87 11.91 7.15
CA LEU A 104 -11.96 11.58 8.08
C LEU A 104 -12.23 12.71 9.09
N MET A 105 -11.19 13.39 9.58
CA MET A 105 -11.34 14.58 10.43
C MET A 105 -12.14 15.69 9.72
N LEU A 106 -11.88 15.92 8.44
CA LEU A 106 -12.64 16.90 7.65
C LEU A 106 -14.10 16.45 7.45
N ALA A 107 -14.33 15.15 7.28
CA ALA A 107 -15.69 14.60 7.19
C ALA A 107 -16.46 14.78 8.51
N HIS A 108 -15.85 14.46 9.66
CA HIS A 108 -16.44 14.67 10.98
C HIS A 108 -16.69 16.16 11.29
N ALA A 109 -15.86 17.05 10.76
CA ALA A 109 -16.06 18.50 10.84
C ALA A 109 -17.15 19.03 9.87
N GLY A 110 -17.80 18.15 9.08
CA GLY A 110 -18.83 18.53 8.11
C GLY A 110 -18.29 19.34 6.92
N LYS A 111 -16.97 19.31 6.68
CA LYS A 111 -16.33 20.05 5.58
C LYS A 111 -16.46 19.33 4.23
N LEU A 112 -16.65 18.02 4.24
CA LEU A 112 -16.90 17.16 3.08
C LEU A 112 -17.74 15.95 3.50
N SER A 113 -18.33 15.26 2.53
CA SER A 113 -18.92 13.93 2.72
C SER A 113 -18.03 12.88 2.05
N LEU A 114 -17.82 11.72 2.69
CA LEU A 114 -17.09 10.62 2.07
C LEU A 114 -17.78 10.12 0.79
N ASP A 115 -19.07 10.35 0.63
CA ASP A 115 -19.87 9.98 -0.54
C ASP A 115 -19.93 11.08 -1.61
N ASP A 116 -19.23 12.21 -1.41
CA ASP A 116 -19.10 13.24 -2.43
C ASP A 116 -18.32 12.73 -3.64
N ASP A 117 -18.80 13.06 -4.84
CA ASP A 117 -18.02 12.94 -6.07
C ASP A 117 -16.75 13.79 -5.96
N ILE A 118 -15.60 13.19 -6.22
CA ILE A 118 -14.30 13.86 -6.13
C ILE A 118 -14.22 15.13 -6.99
N ARG A 119 -14.99 15.21 -8.09
CA ARG A 119 -15.05 16.37 -8.98
C ARG A 119 -15.60 17.64 -8.32
N LYS A 120 -16.31 17.52 -7.20
CA LYS A 120 -16.72 18.70 -6.39
C LYS A 120 -15.50 19.48 -5.88
N VAL A 121 -14.40 18.78 -5.62
CA VAL A 121 -13.15 19.35 -5.06
C VAL A 121 -12.02 19.34 -6.08
N VAL A 122 -12.01 18.35 -6.98
CA VAL A 122 -10.98 18.13 -8.01
C VAL A 122 -11.65 18.15 -9.39
N PRO A 123 -12.10 19.31 -9.89
CA PRO A 123 -12.85 19.43 -11.14
C PRO A 123 -12.04 19.06 -12.38
N GLU A 124 -10.72 18.93 -12.27
CA GLU A 124 -9.83 18.46 -13.33
C GLU A 124 -10.07 16.99 -13.70
N MET A 125 -10.67 16.21 -12.80
CA MET A 125 -10.95 14.79 -13.05
C MET A 125 -12.03 14.62 -14.11
N PRO A 126 -11.86 13.67 -15.06
CA PRO A 126 -12.85 13.40 -16.10
C PRO A 126 -14.20 12.94 -15.53
N ASP A 127 -15.24 13.12 -16.34
CA ASP A 127 -16.51 12.44 -16.12
C ASP A 127 -16.45 11.03 -16.71
N TYR A 128 -16.46 10.03 -15.83
CA TYR A 128 -16.44 8.62 -16.21
C TYR A 128 -17.87 8.04 -16.39
N GLY A 129 -18.91 8.89 -16.38
CA GLY A 129 -20.30 8.46 -16.44
C GLY A 129 -20.85 7.85 -15.12
N THR A 130 -19.97 7.59 -14.16
CA THR A 130 -20.31 7.12 -12.81
C THR A 130 -19.46 7.88 -11.80
N PRO A 131 -20.02 8.41 -10.70
CA PRO A 131 -19.25 9.15 -9.72
C PRO A 131 -18.14 8.33 -9.07
N VAL A 132 -16.93 8.87 -9.04
CA VAL A 132 -15.86 8.40 -8.17
C VAL A 132 -15.94 9.18 -6.87
N THR A 133 -16.20 8.50 -5.74
CA THR A 133 -16.38 9.17 -4.45
C THR A 133 -15.08 9.18 -3.63
N ILE A 134 -15.00 10.06 -2.63
CA ILE A 134 -13.91 10.09 -1.64
C ILE A 134 -13.79 8.73 -0.93
N ARG A 135 -14.92 8.09 -0.63
CA ARG A 135 -14.97 6.73 -0.07
C ARG A 135 -14.33 5.71 -0.98
N HIS A 136 -14.57 5.78 -2.29
CA HIS A 136 -13.89 4.91 -3.26
C HIS A 136 -12.36 5.08 -3.25
N LEU A 137 -11.87 6.33 -3.07
CA LEU A 137 -10.43 6.58 -2.94
C LEU A 137 -9.86 5.92 -1.67
N LEU A 138 -10.51 6.13 -0.53
CA LEU A 138 -10.07 5.61 0.78
C LEU A 138 -9.96 4.08 0.79
N HIS A 139 -10.88 3.38 0.11
CA HIS A 139 -10.95 1.92 0.08
C HIS A 139 -10.31 1.28 -1.15
N HIS A 140 -9.66 2.05 -2.04
CA HIS A 140 -9.07 1.53 -3.28
C HIS A 140 -10.07 0.83 -4.22
N THR A 141 -11.31 1.32 -4.25
CA THR A 141 -12.39 0.80 -5.11
C THR A 141 -12.79 1.79 -6.20
N SER A 142 -11.96 2.80 -6.48
CA SER A 142 -12.25 3.87 -7.44
C SER A 142 -12.15 3.44 -8.91
N GLY A 143 -11.38 2.41 -9.21
CA GLY A 143 -11.00 2.05 -10.58
C GLY A 143 -9.94 2.96 -11.21
N LEU A 144 -9.49 4.02 -10.54
CA LEU A 144 -8.45 4.90 -11.06
C LEU A 144 -7.13 4.16 -11.24
N ARG A 145 -6.52 4.32 -12.42
CA ARG A 145 -5.19 3.77 -12.71
C ARG A 145 -4.15 4.40 -11.78
N ASP A 146 -3.19 3.58 -11.36
CA ASP A 146 -2.06 4.08 -10.55
C ASP A 146 -1.17 4.97 -11.42
N TRP A 147 -0.96 6.22 -10.99
CA TRP A 147 -0.20 7.21 -11.73
C TRP A 147 1.24 6.77 -12.00
N GLY A 148 1.87 6.08 -11.04
CA GLY A 148 3.22 5.58 -11.21
C GLY A 148 3.32 4.52 -12.31
N SER A 149 2.29 3.67 -12.46
CA SER A 149 2.20 2.70 -13.56
C SER A 149 1.98 3.39 -14.90
N VAL A 150 1.12 4.41 -14.98
CA VAL A 150 0.94 5.20 -16.20
C VAL A 150 2.21 5.96 -16.55
N ALA A 151 2.87 6.57 -15.57
CA ALA A 151 4.15 7.25 -15.74
C ALA A 151 5.24 6.30 -16.26
N ALA A 152 5.27 5.05 -15.77
CA ALA A 152 6.18 4.03 -16.27
C ALA A 152 5.92 3.71 -17.74
N ILE A 153 4.66 3.54 -18.15
CA ILE A 153 4.27 3.38 -19.56
C ILE A 153 4.73 4.58 -20.40
N GLU A 154 4.64 5.81 -19.86
CA GLU A 154 5.12 7.03 -20.51
C GLU A 154 6.64 7.21 -20.47
N GLY A 155 7.36 6.30 -19.81
CA GLY A 155 8.82 6.31 -19.77
C GLY A 155 9.43 7.24 -18.72
N TRP A 156 8.69 7.63 -17.68
CA TRP A 156 9.23 8.43 -16.60
C TRP A 156 10.27 7.64 -15.80
N PRO A 157 11.49 8.14 -15.68
CA PRO A 157 12.52 7.46 -14.89
C PRO A 157 12.32 7.78 -13.41
N ARG A 158 11.88 6.80 -12.64
CA ARG A 158 11.52 6.96 -11.22
C ARG A 158 12.65 7.52 -10.34
N ASN A 159 13.92 7.21 -10.65
CA ASN A 159 15.07 7.58 -9.83
C ASN A 159 15.88 8.77 -10.38
N SER A 160 15.40 9.46 -11.42
CA SER A 160 16.12 10.56 -12.06
C SER A 160 15.23 11.75 -12.42
N ARG A 161 13.94 11.66 -12.14
CA ARG A 161 12.97 12.74 -12.31
C ARG A 161 12.08 12.80 -11.07
N THR A 162 11.98 13.97 -10.49
CA THR A 162 11.01 14.25 -9.42
C THR A 162 9.61 14.37 -10.01
N ALA A 163 8.61 14.02 -9.22
CA ALA A 163 7.20 14.24 -9.49
C ALA A 163 6.54 14.75 -8.22
N ASP A 164 5.66 15.71 -8.35
CA ASP A 164 4.84 16.22 -7.26
C ASP A 164 3.36 15.80 -7.42
N ASN A 165 2.51 16.23 -6.50
CA ASN A 165 1.08 15.94 -6.56
C ASN A 165 0.37 16.58 -7.76
N GLN A 166 0.91 17.67 -8.33
CA GLN A 166 0.37 18.27 -9.54
C GLN A 166 0.72 17.46 -10.79
N ASP A 167 1.95 16.95 -10.88
CA ASP A 167 2.34 16.02 -11.94
C ASP A 167 1.47 14.75 -11.93
N MET A 168 1.27 14.19 -10.71
CA MET A 168 0.37 13.05 -10.52
C MET A 168 -1.06 13.37 -11.00
N LEU A 169 -1.62 14.51 -10.58
CA LEU A 169 -2.97 14.94 -10.99
C LEU A 169 -3.06 15.06 -12.51
N ASN A 170 -2.06 15.66 -13.15
CA ASN A 170 -2.00 15.81 -14.61
C ASN A 170 -2.00 14.45 -15.34
N ILE A 171 -1.32 13.45 -14.79
CA ILE A 171 -1.30 12.08 -15.35
C ILE A 171 -2.68 11.43 -15.20
N VAL A 172 -3.28 11.47 -14.00
CA VAL A 172 -4.54 10.78 -13.71
C VAL A 172 -5.71 11.46 -14.41
N ALA A 173 -5.75 12.79 -14.47
CA ALA A 173 -6.80 13.55 -15.13
C ALA A 173 -6.85 13.35 -16.66
N ARG A 174 -5.76 12.90 -17.28
CA ARG A 174 -5.75 12.53 -18.71
C ARG A 174 -6.38 11.17 -19.00
N GLN A 175 -6.50 10.29 -17.99
CA GLN A 175 -7.03 8.94 -18.17
C GLN A 175 -8.54 9.00 -18.41
N LYS A 176 -8.99 8.65 -19.62
CA LYS A 176 -10.41 8.69 -20.00
C LYS A 176 -11.18 7.44 -19.58
N GLU A 177 -10.47 6.38 -19.31
CA GLU A 177 -11.02 5.08 -18.88
C GLU A 177 -10.46 4.70 -17.51
N LEU A 178 -11.28 3.99 -16.75
CA LEU A 178 -10.91 3.37 -15.47
C LEU A 178 -10.43 1.92 -15.71
N ASN A 179 -9.74 1.33 -14.76
CA ASN A 179 -9.45 -0.10 -14.73
C ASN A 179 -10.76 -0.92 -14.62
N PHE A 180 -11.75 -0.39 -13.87
CA PHE A 180 -13.07 -0.99 -13.64
C PHE A 180 -14.05 0.08 -13.12
N ALA A 181 -15.34 -0.23 -13.15
CA ALA A 181 -16.37 0.68 -12.63
C ALA A 181 -16.22 0.90 -11.11
N PRO A 182 -16.38 2.13 -10.59
CA PRO A 182 -16.25 2.43 -9.17
C PRO A 182 -17.08 1.49 -8.29
N GLY A 183 -16.44 0.94 -7.26
CA GLY A 183 -17.04 -0.01 -6.32
C GLY A 183 -17.17 -1.45 -6.83
N SER A 184 -16.85 -1.76 -8.09
CA SER A 184 -17.01 -3.12 -8.61
C SER A 184 -15.86 -4.07 -8.25
N HIS A 185 -14.66 -3.53 -8.03
CA HIS A 185 -13.46 -4.28 -7.66
C HIS A 185 -12.60 -3.50 -6.67
N TYR A 186 -11.66 -4.20 -6.07
CA TYR A 186 -10.57 -3.63 -5.29
C TYR A 186 -9.28 -3.65 -6.13
N LEU A 187 -8.60 -2.50 -6.20
CA LEU A 187 -7.25 -2.42 -6.73
C LEU A 187 -6.50 -1.29 -6.05
N TYR A 188 -5.50 -1.65 -5.30
CA TYR A 188 -4.62 -0.68 -4.64
C TYR A 188 -4.03 0.31 -5.65
N SER A 189 -4.30 1.62 -5.49
CA SER A 189 -3.80 2.69 -6.35
C SER A 189 -3.27 3.85 -5.53
N ASN A 190 -2.01 4.24 -5.76
CA ASN A 190 -1.41 5.40 -5.10
C ASN A 190 -2.11 6.71 -5.52
N SER A 191 -2.62 6.80 -6.76
CA SER A 191 -3.42 7.94 -7.22
C SER A 191 -4.52 8.33 -6.26
N ASN A 192 -5.17 7.34 -5.63
CA ASN A 192 -6.24 7.60 -4.67
C ASN A 192 -5.78 8.46 -3.50
N TYR A 193 -4.64 8.13 -2.91
CA TYR A 193 -4.15 8.82 -1.71
C TYR A 193 -3.41 10.13 -2.01
N ASN A 194 -2.83 10.26 -3.20
CA ASN A 194 -2.37 11.57 -3.67
C ASN A 194 -3.55 12.52 -3.92
N LEU A 195 -4.66 12.03 -4.52
CA LEU A 195 -5.89 12.82 -4.67
C LEU A 195 -6.48 13.21 -3.31
N LEU A 196 -6.48 12.29 -2.32
CA LEU A 196 -6.90 12.62 -0.97
C LEU A 196 -6.06 13.74 -0.34
N ALA A 197 -4.73 13.73 -0.56
CA ALA A 197 -3.86 14.83 -0.11
C ALA A 197 -4.25 16.18 -0.75
N ILE A 198 -4.57 16.18 -2.04
CA ILE A 198 -5.08 17.38 -2.74
C ILE A 198 -6.45 17.80 -2.20
N ILE A 199 -7.34 16.84 -1.94
CA ILE A 199 -8.67 17.10 -1.37
C ILE A 199 -8.54 17.72 0.03
N VAL A 200 -7.69 17.15 0.89
CA VAL A 200 -7.41 17.72 2.21
C VAL A 200 -6.93 19.16 2.08
N ALA A 201 -5.99 19.42 1.18
CA ALA A 201 -5.45 20.78 0.99
C ALA A 201 -6.53 21.77 0.51
N ARG A 202 -7.35 21.39 -0.46
CA ARG A 202 -8.38 22.27 -1.03
C ARG A 202 -9.55 22.53 -0.05
N VAL A 203 -9.93 21.54 0.72
CA VAL A 203 -11.06 21.64 1.67
C VAL A 203 -10.65 22.37 2.95
N SER A 204 -9.44 22.12 3.46
CA SER A 204 -8.96 22.71 4.70
C SER A 204 -8.35 24.12 4.50
N GLY A 205 -7.81 24.40 3.31
CA GLY A 205 -6.98 25.57 3.04
C GLY A 205 -5.54 25.44 3.55
N GLN A 206 -5.14 24.28 4.06
CA GLN A 206 -3.79 23.95 4.53
C GLN A 206 -3.23 22.79 3.69
N SER A 207 -1.92 22.73 3.48
CA SER A 207 -1.31 21.52 2.92
C SER A 207 -1.62 20.30 3.79
N LEU A 208 -1.59 19.07 3.25
CA LEU A 208 -1.71 17.85 4.07
C LEU A 208 -0.62 17.83 5.15
N ALA A 209 0.58 18.34 4.84
CA ALA A 209 1.69 18.42 5.77
C ALA A 209 1.35 19.32 6.97
N ASP A 210 0.90 20.55 6.71
CA ASP A 210 0.49 21.50 7.76
C ASP A 210 -0.72 21.00 8.55
N PHE A 211 -1.73 20.48 7.85
CA PHE A 211 -2.94 19.95 8.49
C PHE A 211 -2.61 18.82 9.47
N THR A 212 -1.81 17.84 9.04
CA THR A 212 -1.45 16.71 9.93
C THR A 212 -0.48 17.13 11.02
N GLN A 213 0.41 18.09 10.75
CA GLN A 213 1.29 18.67 11.78
C GLN A 213 0.47 19.28 12.92
N ASP A 214 -0.55 20.08 12.59
CA ASP A 214 -1.37 20.79 13.58
C ASP A 214 -2.37 19.89 14.30
N HIS A 215 -2.97 18.92 13.58
CA HIS A 215 -4.08 18.13 14.12
C HIS A 215 -3.69 16.73 14.59
N ILE A 216 -2.50 16.20 14.18
CA ILE A 216 -2.06 14.85 14.53
C ILE A 216 -0.68 14.89 15.20
N PHE A 217 0.37 15.32 14.49
CA PHE A 217 1.75 15.12 14.97
C PHE A 217 2.07 15.92 16.23
N LYS A 218 1.77 17.20 16.22
CA LYS A 218 1.99 18.10 17.36
C LYS A 218 1.15 17.72 18.58
N PRO A 219 -0.17 17.47 18.47
CA PRO A 219 -0.98 17.04 19.62
C PRO A 219 -0.54 15.71 20.23
N LEU A 220 -0.04 14.77 19.42
CA LEU A 220 0.45 13.47 19.90
C LEU A 220 1.93 13.50 20.35
N GLY A 221 2.62 14.62 20.18
CA GLY A 221 4.05 14.73 20.46
C GLY A 221 4.93 13.89 19.53
N MET A 222 4.53 13.68 18.27
CA MET A 222 5.27 12.97 17.23
C MET A 222 6.33 13.90 16.62
N THR A 223 7.33 14.26 17.42
CA THR A 223 8.30 15.33 17.11
C THR A 223 9.31 14.98 16.02
N HIS A 224 9.42 13.71 15.65
CA HIS A 224 10.31 13.23 14.59
C HIS A 224 9.52 12.80 13.34
N THR A 225 8.25 13.22 13.24
CA THR A 225 7.37 12.87 12.14
C THR A 225 7.05 14.10 11.30
N ARG A 226 7.29 13.99 9.98
CA ARG A 226 6.95 15.02 8.99
C ARG A 226 6.74 14.39 7.61
N TRP A 227 6.10 15.12 6.71
CA TRP A 227 6.06 14.73 5.30
C TRP A 227 7.35 15.15 4.58
N ARG A 228 7.75 14.34 3.62
CA ARG A 228 8.74 14.70 2.59
C ARG A 228 7.96 15.27 1.40
N ASP A 229 7.70 16.53 1.44
CA ASP A 229 7.04 17.32 0.41
C ASP A 229 8.06 18.09 -0.46
N ASP A 230 9.32 18.10 -0.03
CA ASP A 230 10.50 18.50 -0.80
C ASP A 230 11.64 17.50 -0.50
N HIS A 231 12.08 16.75 -1.53
CA HIS A 231 13.17 15.78 -1.39
C HIS A 231 14.53 16.44 -1.11
N GLY A 232 14.68 17.72 -1.41
CA GLY A 232 15.88 18.50 -1.15
C GLY A 232 16.07 18.92 0.30
N ASP A 233 15.03 18.75 1.15
CA ASP A 233 15.10 19.10 2.56
C ASP A 233 16.13 18.24 3.32
N VAL A 234 16.96 18.90 4.13
CA VAL A 234 17.86 18.22 5.05
C VAL A 234 17.10 17.84 6.33
N VAL A 235 16.94 16.53 6.56
CA VAL A 235 16.27 15.99 7.75
C VAL A 235 17.30 15.33 8.67
N PRO A 236 17.70 15.97 9.78
CA PRO A 236 18.66 15.38 10.70
C PRO A 236 18.19 14.03 11.24
N GLY A 237 19.05 13.02 11.22
CA GLY A 237 18.73 11.66 11.66
C GLY A 237 18.03 10.78 10.61
N ARG A 238 17.77 11.28 9.39
CA ARG A 238 17.25 10.47 8.29
C ARG A 238 18.27 9.43 7.85
N THR A 239 17.84 8.19 7.71
CA THR A 239 18.66 7.08 7.23
C THR A 239 18.84 7.12 5.71
N GLY A 240 19.92 6.54 5.20
CA GLY A 240 20.00 6.11 3.81
C GLY A 240 19.00 4.98 3.54
N ALA A 241 18.69 4.74 2.28
CA ALA A 241 17.85 3.63 1.82
C ALA A 241 18.65 2.77 0.83
N TYR A 242 18.59 1.45 0.98
CA TYR A 242 19.48 0.56 0.24
C TYR A 242 18.71 -0.62 -0.35
N GLU A 243 18.97 -0.91 -1.63
CA GLU A 243 18.61 -2.16 -2.29
C GLU A 243 19.83 -3.08 -2.36
N PHE A 244 19.61 -4.39 -2.25
CA PHE A 244 20.67 -5.39 -2.39
C PHE A 244 20.56 -6.07 -3.75
N ASP A 245 21.55 -5.83 -4.59
CA ASP A 245 21.59 -6.33 -5.96
C ASP A 245 22.98 -6.87 -6.27
N ASP A 246 23.04 -8.09 -6.85
CA ASP A 246 24.30 -8.78 -7.22
C ASP A 246 25.38 -8.79 -6.13
N GLY A 247 24.98 -9.01 -4.86
CA GLY A 247 25.92 -9.11 -3.75
C GLY A 247 26.40 -7.76 -3.19
N VAL A 248 25.90 -6.63 -3.70
CA VAL A 248 26.26 -5.28 -3.25
C VAL A 248 25.04 -4.47 -2.84
N TYR A 249 25.21 -3.59 -1.87
CA TYR A 249 24.20 -2.58 -1.54
C TYR A 249 24.31 -1.39 -2.47
N ARG A 250 23.18 -0.96 -3.02
CA ARG A 250 23.04 0.26 -3.84
C ARG A 250 22.16 1.24 -3.13
N ASN A 251 22.48 2.53 -3.19
CA ASN A 251 21.60 3.57 -2.70
C ASN A 251 20.33 3.60 -3.55
N ASP A 252 19.18 3.52 -2.88
CA ASP A 252 17.84 3.58 -3.48
C ASP A 252 16.96 4.57 -2.71
N GLN A 253 17.49 5.77 -2.54
CA GLN A 253 16.81 6.89 -1.90
C GLN A 253 15.71 7.43 -2.80
N VAL A 254 14.55 7.71 -2.23
CA VAL A 254 13.41 8.31 -2.94
C VAL A 254 13.66 9.80 -3.16
N ILE A 255 13.48 10.26 -4.40
CA ILE A 255 13.60 11.67 -4.83
C ILE A 255 12.27 12.26 -5.32
N GLU A 256 11.16 11.66 -4.96
CA GLU A 256 9.80 12.02 -5.38
C GLU A 256 9.18 12.99 -4.37
N ASP A 257 8.50 14.05 -4.83
CA ASP A 257 7.82 15.04 -3.98
C ASP A 257 6.31 14.84 -3.93
N ALA A 258 5.79 13.87 -4.69
CA ALA A 258 4.41 13.41 -4.54
C ALA A 258 4.24 12.69 -3.19
N TYR A 259 3.27 13.14 -2.39
CA TYR A 259 3.04 12.62 -1.04
C TYR A 259 1.56 12.44 -0.71
N GLY A 260 1.28 11.79 0.43
CA GLY A 260 -0.07 11.38 0.82
C GLY A 260 -0.28 9.88 0.62
N ASN A 261 0.20 9.31 -0.49
CA ASN A 261 0.29 7.88 -0.72
C ASN A 261 1.50 7.23 -0.03
N GLY A 262 2.52 8.01 0.23
CA GLY A 262 3.81 7.75 0.84
C GLY A 262 4.40 9.07 1.32
N GLY A 263 5.69 9.10 1.62
CA GLY A 263 6.42 10.33 1.90
C GLY A 263 6.44 10.74 3.38
N LEU A 264 5.90 9.93 4.30
CA LEU A 264 6.01 10.22 5.73
C LEU A 264 7.39 9.78 6.26
N LEU A 265 8.13 10.71 6.80
CA LEU A 265 9.36 10.47 7.55
C LEU A 265 9.01 10.35 9.03
N THR A 266 9.46 9.28 9.71
CA THR A 266 9.07 9.00 11.10
C THR A 266 10.03 8.05 11.81
N THR A 267 9.82 7.84 13.11
CA THR A 267 10.52 6.87 13.95
C THR A 267 9.58 5.82 14.50
N VAL A 268 10.10 4.67 14.94
CA VAL A 268 9.27 3.64 15.59
C VAL A 268 8.63 4.15 16.87
N GLY A 269 9.29 5.09 17.59
CA GLY A 269 8.74 5.71 18.79
C GLY A 269 7.52 6.59 18.52
N ASP A 270 7.54 7.37 17.44
CA ASP A 270 6.38 8.19 17.05
C ASP A 270 5.23 7.33 16.53
N LEU A 271 5.53 6.22 15.84
CA LEU A 271 4.49 5.27 15.43
C LEU A 271 3.81 4.58 16.63
N VAL A 272 4.52 4.33 17.73
CA VAL A 272 3.90 3.85 18.99
C VAL A 272 2.88 4.87 19.51
N LYS A 273 3.18 6.16 19.46
CA LYS A 273 2.23 7.22 19.89
C LYS A 273 1.00 7.25 19.00
N TRP A 274 1.17 7.10 17.68
CA TRP A 274 0.06 6.99 16.73
C TRP A 274 -0.85 5.79 17.04
N GLN A 275 -0.27 4.60 17.20
CA GLN A 275 -1.03 3.39 17.53
C GLN A 275 -1.75 3.50 18.88
N ALA A 276 -1.09 4.12 19.89
CA ALA A 276 -1.71 4.39 21.18
C ALA A 276 -2.90 5.36 21.07
N ALA A 277 -2.79 6.38 20.22
CA ALA A 277 -3.87 7.34 19.98
C ALA A 277 -5.08 6.67 19.31
N LEU A 278 -4.86 5.74 18.39
CA LEU A 278 -5.92 4.93 17.80
C LEU A 278 -6.57 4.00 18.85
N ASP A 279 -5.78 3.34 19.70
CA ASP A 279 -6.32 2.47 20.75
C ASP A 279 -7.13 3.24 21.81
N ALA A 280 -6.79 4.51 22.04
CA ALA A 280 -7.48 5.40 22.96
C ALA A 280 -8.65 6.17 22.32
N ASP A 281 -8.90 5.99 21.01
CA ASP A 281 -9.91 6.74 20.24
C ASP A 281 -9.77 8.26 20.41
N THR A 282 -8.53 8.75 20.38
CA THR A 282 -8.14 10.12 20.78
C THR A 282 -8.80 11.20 19.90
N PHE A 283 -9.14 10.87 18.64
CA PHE A 283 -9.68 11.83 17.68
C PHE A 283 -11.22 11.96 17.71
N GLY A 284 -11.87 11.33 18.67
CA GLY A 284 -13.31 11.36 18.87
C GLY A 284 -13.92 9.97 18.94
N THR A 285 -15.03 9.87 19.65
CA THR A 285 -15.71 8.59 19.87
C THR A 285 -16.08 7.91 18.54
N GLY A 286 -15.57 6.71 18.32
CA GLY A 286 -15.84 5.90 17.14
C GLY A 286 -14.93 6.21 15.94
N PHE A 287 -14.00 7.17 16.05
CA PHE A 287 -13.09 7.51 14.95
C PHE A 287 -12.22 6.32 14.53
N THR A 288 -11.62 5.63 15.49
CA THR A 288 -10.80 4.45 15.22
C THR A 288 -11.62 3.30 14.66
N ALA A 289 -12.84 3.10 15.17
CA ALA A 289 -13.74 2.08 14.65
C ALA A 289 -14.09 2.35 13.17
N GLU A 290 -14.34 3.61 12.79
CA GLU A 290 -14.59 3.99 11.40
C GLU A 290 -13.36 3.80 10.54
N MET A 291 -12.17 4.23 11.00
CA MET A 291 -10.92 4.02 10.28
C MET A 291 -10.63 2.55 9.95
N GLN A 292 -10.99 1.64 10.81
CA GLN A 292 -10.72 0.21 10.65
C GLN A 292 -11.94 -0.61 10.20
N THR A 293 -13.08 0.04 9.86
CA THR A 293 -14.25 -0.66 9.34
C THR A 293 -14.05 -1.05 7.87
N PRO A 294 -14.03 -2.35 7.55
CA PRO A 294 -13.95 -2.82 6.17
C PRO A 294 -15.15 -2.38 5.34
N THR A 295 -14.98 -2.36 4.02
CA THR A 295 -16.06 -2.04 3.08
C THR A 295 -16.57 -3.28 2.35
N LYS A 296 -17.54 -3.06 1.46
CA LYS A 296 -18.04 -4.08 0.53
C LYS A 296 -18.04 -3.52 -0.89
N LEU A 297 -17.80 -4.40 -1.84
CA LEU A 297 -18.02 -4.11 -3.26
C LEU A 297 -19.52 -3.98 -3.57
N ASN A 298 -19.84 -3.49 -4.76
CA ASN A 298 -21.23 -3.29 -5.22
C ASN A 298 -22.05 -4.60 -5.25
N ASP A 299 -21.40 -5.75 -5.40
CA ASP A 299 -22.02 -7.09 -5.36
C ASP A 299 -22.19 -7.65 -3.94
N GLY A 300 -21.77 -6.89 -2.92
CA GLY A 300 -21.81 -7.28 -1.50
C GLY A 300 -20.58 -8.05 -1.02
N THR A 301 -19.60 -8.33 -1.87
CA THR A 301 -18.34 -9.00 -1.48
C THR A 301 -17.60 -8.16 -0.45
N PRO A 302 -17.28 -8.70 0.74
CA PRO A 302 -16.55 -7.94 1.75
C PRO A 302 -15.08 -7.77 1.36
N ILE A 303 -14.55 -6.57 1.59
CA ILE A 303 -13.14 -6.23 1.38
C ILE A 303 -12.51 -5.90 2.73
N ALA A 304 -11.42 -6.56 3.09
CA ALA A 304 -10.73 -6.37 4.37
C ALA A 304 -10.01 -5.02 4.47
N TYR A 305 -9.81 -4.31 3.35
CA TYR A 305 -9.20 -2.99 3.32
C TYR A 305 -10.20 -1.93 3.80
N ALA A 306 -9.81 -1.24 4.86
CA ALA A 306 -10.55 -0.12 5.44
C ALA A 306 -9.92 1.22 5.00
N LEU A 307 -9.86 2.22 5.88
CA LEU A 307 -9.23 3.51 5.61
C LEU A 307 -7.71 3.40 5.90
N ALA A 308 -6.95 2.96 4.89
CA ALA A 308 -5.51 2.68 4.99
C ALA A 308 -5.12 1.63 6.07
N LEU A 309 -6.02 0.74 6.39
CA LEU A 309 -5.82 -0.36 7.33
C LEU A 309 -6.41 -1.64 6.73
N VAL A 310 -5.75 -2.76 6.95
CA VAL A 310 -6.21 -4.08 6.52
C VAL A 310 -6.56 -4.90 7.76
N ASN A 311 -7.75 -5.51 7.75
CA ASN A 311 -8.21 -6.36 8.84
C ASN A 311 -8.00 -7.83 8.45
N LEU A 312 -7.10 -8.50 9.14
CA LEU A 312 -6.71 -9.87 8.86
C LEU A 312 -6.88 -10.76 10.10
N ASP A 313 -6.87 -12.05 9.88
CA ASP A 313 -6.70 -13.05 10.93
C ASP A 313 -5.25 -13.53 10.94
N HIS A 314 -4.55 -13.30 12.04
CA HIS A 314 -3.23 -13.86 12.28
C HIS A 314 -3.31 -14.89 13.39
N HIS A 315 -3.37 -16.17 13.01
CA HIS A 315 -3.43 -17.29 13.96
C HIS A 315 -4.62 -17.25 14.93
N GLY A 316 -5.78 -16.77 14.46
CA GLY A 316 -6.98 -16.60 15.28
C GLY A 316 -6.99 -15.29 16.09
N GLN A 317 -6.02 -14.42 15.86
CA GLN A 317 -5.97 -13.09 16.43
C GLN A 317 -6.35 -12.05 15.38
N GLN A 318 -7.23 -11.12 15.72
CA GLN A 318 -7.51 -9.99 14.82
C GLN A 318 -6.25 -9.14 14.69
N GLU A 319 -5.75 -9.02 13.45
CA GLU A 319 -4.67 -8.11 13.07
C GLU A 319 -5.27 -6.93 12.30
N VAL A 320 -4.94 -5.72 12.73
CA VAL A 320 -5.24 -4.48 12.01
C VAL A 320 -3.90 -3.87 11.62
N SER A 321 -3.54 -3.96 10.34
CA SER A 321 -2.18 -3.68 9.88
C SER A 321 -2.13 -2.91 8.56
N HIS A 322 -0.97 -2.37 8.26
CA HIS A 322 -0.58 -1.93 6.93
C HIS A 322 0.92 -2.13 6.75
N SER A 323 1.38 -2.17 5.51
CA SER A 323 2.81 -2.25 5.18
C SER A 323 3.23 -1.09 4.29
N GLY A 324 4.51 -0.73 4.36
CA GLY A 324 5.09 0.31 3.54
C GLY A 324 6.31 -0.17 2.75
N SER A 325 6.41 0.29 1.50
CA SER A 325 7.57 0.03 0.63
C SER A 325 7.77 1.24 -0.28
N THR A 326 8.96 1.82 -0.25
CA THR A 326 9.35 2.91 -1.14
C THR A 326 10.87 3.01 -1.24
N GLY A 327 11.41 2.98 -2.46
CA GLY A 327 12.85 2.80 -2.63
C GLY A 327 13.35 1.63 -1.78
N GLY A 328 14.51 1.77 -1.15
CA GLY A 328 15.07 0.79 -0.21
C GLY A 328 14.43 0.76 1.18
N TYR A 329 13.39 1.57 1.44
CA TYR A 329 12.68 1.52 2.72
C TYR A 329 11.57 0.47 2.74
N ARG A 330 11.41 -0.20 3.89
CA ARG A 330 10.32 -1.14 4.17
C ARG A 330 9.75 -0.85 5.55
N ALA A 331 8.43 -0.86 5.69
CA ALA A 331 7.74 -0.61 6.94
C ALA A 331 6.62 -1.62 7.17
N TRP A 332 6.26 -1.80 8.42
CA TRP A 332 5.06 -2.53 8.80
C TRP A 332 4.58 -2.09 10.18
N MET A 333 3.29 -1.86 10.26
CA MET A 333 2.59 -1.52 11.49
C MET A 333 1.43 -2.48 11.69
N ALA A 334 1.26 -3.01 12.91
CA ALA A 334 0.10 -3.80 13.25
C ALA A 334 -0.35 -3.56 14.69
N ARG A 335 -1.66 -3.67 14.89
CA ARG A 335 -2.31 -3.73 16.20
C ARG A 335 -3.06 -5.04 16.35
N TYR A 336 -2.99 -5.61 17.51
CA TYR A 336 -3.75 -6.78 17.95
C TYR A 336 -4.68 -6.34 19.10
N PRO A 337 -5.88 -5.80 18.78
CA PRO A 337 -6.73 -5.09 19.75
C PRO A 337 -7.10 -5.93 20.98
N GLN A 338 -7.35 -7.25 20.79
CA GLN A 338 -7.69 -8.15 21.89
C GLN A 338 -6.57 -8.27 22.94
N HIS A 339 -5.32 -8.02 22.54
CA HIS A 339 -4.12 -8.10 23.40
C HIS A 339 -3.56 -6.72 23.77
N LYS A 340 -4.19 -5.65 23.25
CA LYS A 340 -3.65 -4.28 23.35
C LYS A 340 -2.17 -4.22 22.99
N LEU A 341 -1.77 -5.07 22.04
CA LEU A 341 -0.40 -5.20 21.54
C LEU A 341 -0.30 -4.49 20.20
N ALA A 342 0.79 -3.77 20.01
CA ALA A 342 1.12 -3.21 18.72
C ALA A 342 2.61 -3.37 18.40
N VAL A 343 2.92 -3.48 17.10
CA VAL A 343 4.28 -3.58 16.56
C VAL A 343 4.46 -2.48 15.51
N SER A 344 5.59 -1.79 15.59
CA SER A 344 6.08 -0.84 14.57
C SER A 344 7.44 -1.29 14.11
N LEU A 345 7.62 -1.50 12.81
CA LEU A 345 8.87 -1.96 12.20
C LEU A 345 9.21 -1.06 11.02
N LEU A 346 10.41 -0.48 11.05
CA LEU A 346 10.95 0.37 9.99
C LEU A 346 12.34 -0.14 9.61
N CYS A 347 12.56 -0.40 8.32
CA CYS A 347 13.83 -0.89 7.79
C CYS A 347 14.30 0.00 6.64
N ASN A 348 15.63 0.18 6.51
CA ASN A 348 16.26 0.85 5.38
C ASN A 348 16.93 -0.14 4.41
N SER A 349 16.41 -1.35 4.33
CA SER A 349 16.88 -2.47 3.50
C SER A 349 15.74 -2.99 2.64
N GLY A 350 15.85 -2.84 1.32
CA GLY A 350 14.82 -3.22 0.35
C GLY A 350 14.50 -4.71 0.32
N ASN A 351 15.41 -5.56 0.80
CA ASN A 351 15.23 -7.01 0.91
C ASN A 351 14.58 -7.46 2.23
N ALA A 352 14.14 -6.53 3.11
CA ALA A 352 13.41 -6.88 4.32
C ALA A 352 11.94 -7.18 3.99
N ASP A 353 11.48 -8.41 4.25
CA ASP A 353 10.06 -8.77 4.19
C ASP A 353 9.41 -8.38 5.53
N THR A 354 9.02 -7.10 5.63
CA THR A 354 8.54 -6.53 6.91
C THR A 354 7.20 -7.08 7.37
N PRO A 355 6.22 -7.49 6.51
CA PRO A 355 5.03 -8.19 6.97
C PRO A 355 5.33 -9.52 7.66
N VAL A 356 6.23 -10.32 7.10
CA VAL A 356 6.64 -11.61 7.71
C VAL A 356 7.39 -11.34 9.00
N LEU A 357 8.43 -10.49 8.94
CA LEU A 357 9.27 -10.18 10.10
C LEU A 357 8.48 -9.54 11.25
N GLY A 358 7.53 -8.66 10.93
CA GLY A 358 6.69 -7.99 11.92
C GLY A 358 5.73 -8.96 12.63
N ARG A 359 5.17 -9.93 11.91
CA ARG A 359 4.36 -11.01 12.52
C ARG A 359 5.21 -11.96 13.37
N ASP A 360 6.42 -12.30 12.92
CA ASP A 360 7.37 -13.07 13.74
C ASP A 360 7.70 -12.32 15.05
N VAL A 361 7.81 -10.99 15.00
CA VAL A 361 7.93 -10.14 16.21
C VAL A 361 6.67 -10.25 17.06
N ALA A 362 5.49 -10.11 16.48
CA ALA A 362 4.22 -10.20 17.22
C ALA A 362 4.04 -11.56 17.90
N ASP A 363 4.43 -12.65 17.25
CA ASP A 363 4.34 -14.03 17.78
C ASP A 363 5.25 -14.28 18.99
N ILE A 364 6.25 -13.42 19.23
CA ILE A 364 7.02 -13.45 20.48
C ILE A 364 6.13 -13.08 21.68
N PHE A 365 5.16 -12.18 21.46
CA PHE A 365 4.37 -11.52 22.50
C PHE A 365 2.90 -11.93 22.52
N LEU A 366 2.43 -12.61 21.47
CA LEU A 366 1.08 -13.18 21.37
C LEU A 366 1.02 -14.57 22.02
N PRO A 367 -0.20 -15.09 22.30
CA PRO A 367 -0.38 -16.47 22.72
C PRO A 367 0.21 -17.45 21.71
N ALA A 368 0.86 -18.51 22.21
CA ALA A 368 1.46 -19.51 21.36
C ALA A 368 0.43 -20.16 20.42
N TYR A 369 0.78 -20.23 19.14
CA TYR A 369 -0.02 -20.85 18.09
C TYR A 369 0.64 -22.14 17.60
N LYS A 370 -0.20 -23.12 17.26
CA LYS A 370 0.26 -24.36 16.62
C LYS A 370 -0.24 -24.39 15.17
N ALA A 371 0.69 -24.23 14.23
CA ALA A 371 0.37 -24.26 12.81
C ALA A 371 -0.33 -25.57 12.41
N LYS A 372 -1.40 -25.46 11.64
CA LYS A 372 -2.05 -26.61 11.00
C LYS A 372 -1.33 -26.88 9.69
N VAL A 373 -0.68 -28.04 9.60
CA VAL A 373 -0.09 -28.49 8.33
C VAL A 373 -1.16 -29.25 7.55
N TYR A 374 -1.39 -28.81 6.31
CA TYR A 374 -2.29 -29.50 5.40
C TYR A 374 -1.50 -30.26 4.34
N THR A 375 -1.82 -31.53 4.14
CA THR A 375 -1.25 -32.37 3.07
C THR A 375 -2.30 -32.55 1.97
N PRO A 376 -2.05 -32.08 0.73
CA PRO A 376 -3.00 -32.23 -0.36
C PRO A 376 -3.22 -33.68 -0.72
N LYS A 377 -4.46 -34.02 -1.14
CA LYS A 377 -4.82 -35.35 -1.61
C LYS A 377 -5.30 -35.25 -3.06
N GLY A 378 -4.89 -36.22 -3.90
CA GLY A 378 -5.28 -36.28 -5.31
C GLY A 378 -4.33 -35.54 -6.26
N PRO A 379 -4.67 -35.49 -7.56
CA PRO A 379 -3.83 -34.85 -8.56
C PRO A 379 -3.74 -33.33 -8.35
N LEU A 380 -2.56 -32.78 -8.61
CA LEU A 380 -2.34 -31.33 -8.53
C LEU A 380 -2.94 -30.62 -9.78
N PRO A 381 -3.48 -29.42 -9.62
CA PRO A 381 -3.95 -28.62 -10.74
C PRO A 381 -2.80 -28.29 -11.70
N SER A 382 -3.12 -28.19 -12.99
CA SER A 382 -2.14 -27.82 -14.02
C SER A 382 -2.79 -27.06 -15.18
N GLY A 383 -1.97 -26.33 -15.94
CA GLY A 383 -2.38 -25.58 -17.11
C GLY A 383 -2.25 -24.07 -16.92
N THR A 384 -2.67 -23.32 -17.94
CA THR A 384 -2.62 -21.86 -17.95
C THR A 384 -4.03 -21.31 -17.71
N TYR A 385 -4.09 -20.32 -16.84
CA TYR A 385 -5.34 -19.63 -16.48
C TYR A 385 -5.14 -18.13 -16.65
N ALA A 386 -6.12 -17.45 -17.23
CA ALA A 386 -6.10 -16.00 -17.37
C ALA A 386 -6.97 -15.36 -16.29
N ASP A 387 -6.42 -14.35 -15.66
CA ASP A 387 -7.10 -13.44 -14.74
C ASP A 387 -8.32 -12.81 -15.42
N GLY A 388 -9.48 -12.87 -14.79
CA GLY A 388 -10.75 -12.42 -15.36
C GLY A 388 -10.82 -10.90 -15.53
N MET A 389 -10.08 -10.13 -14.72
CA MET A 389 -10.06 -8.67 -14.77
C MET A 389 -8.96 -8.16 -15.71
N THR A 390 -7.75 -8.65 -15.57
CA THR A 390 -6.57 -8.13 -16.28
C THR A 390 -6.24 -8.92 -17.54
N GLY A 391 -6.71 -10.17 -17.63
CA GLY A 391 -6.29 -11.13 -18.66
C GLY A 391 -4.87 -11.66 -18.45
N PHE A 392 -4.23 -11.34 -17.33
CA PHE A 392 -2.88 -11.79 -17.05
C PHE A 392 -2.84 -13.32 -16.88
N PRO A 393 -1.95 -14.05 -17.58
CA PRO A 393 -1.86 -15.50 -17.46
C PRO A 393 -1.07 -15.92 -16.22
N VAL A 394 -1.53 -16.99 -15.58
CA VAL A 394 -0.79 -17.72 -14.54
C VAL A 394 -0.71 -19.18 -14.96
N ARG A 395 0.50 -19.74 -14.96
CA ARG A 395 0.75 -21.14 -15.28
C ARG A 395 0.94 -21.96 -14.00
N PHE A 396 0.19 -23.04 -13.90
CA PHE A 396 0.33 -24.02 -12.83
C PHE A 396 1.00 -25.28 -13.34
N ASP A 397 2.00 -25.74 -12.61
CA ASP A 397 2.69 -27.02 -12.81
C ASP A 397 3.14 -27.58 -11.44
N SER A 398 3.81 -28.74 -11.45
CA SER A 398 4.44 -29.30 -10.25
C SER A 398 5.94 -29.40 -10.43
N ASP A 399 6.68 -29.25 -9.33
CA ASP A 399 8.11 -29.55 -9.30
C ASP A 399 8.37 -31.08 -9.14
N ASP A 400 9.64 -31.46 -9.21
CA ASP A 400 10.09 -32.86 -9.08
C ASP A 400 9.80 -33.47 -7.69
N LYS A 401 9.49 -32.62 -6.70
CA LYS A 401 9.12 -33.05 -5.33
C LYS A 401 7.60 -33.16 -5.14
N GLY A 402 6.83 -32.88 -6.19
CA GLY A 402 5.37 -32.89 -6.16
C GLY A 402 4.75 -31.68 -5.49
N ASN A 403 5.44 -30.54 -5.39
CA ASN A 403 4.86 -29.30 -4.92
C ASN A 403 4.18 -28.57 -6.08
N LEU A 404 2.98 -28.03 -5.86
CA LEU A 404 2.31 -27.15 -6.83
C LEU A 404 3.07 -25.82 -6.95
N ARG A 405 3.23 -25.32 -8.18
CA ARG A 405 3.83 -24.03 -8.48
C ARG A 405 2.87 -23.18 -9.30
N ALA A 406 2.91 -21.87 -9.05
CA ALA A 406 2.33 -20.84 -9.92
C ALA A 406 3.49 -20.02 -10.51
N ASP A 407 3.64 -20.01 -11.83
CA ASP A 407 4.76 -19.33 -12.54
C ASP A 407 6.14 -19.67 -11.93
N GLY A 408 6.37 -20.96 -11.65
CA GLY A 408 7.62 -21.47 -11.08
C GLY A 408 7.79 -21.27 -9.56
N ARG A 409 6.90 -20.54 -8.89
CA ARG A 409 6.94 -20.33 -7.43
C ARG A 409 6.14 -21.39 -6.72
N VAL A 410 6.76 -22.07 -5.76
CA VAL A 410 6.10 -23.08 -4.93
C VAL A 410 4.99 -22.45 -4.09
N LEU A 411 3.84 -23.12 -4.07
CA LEU A 411 2.68 -22.73 -3.28
C LEU A 411 2.57 -23.59 -2.01
N THR A 412 2.11 -23.00 -0.92
CA THR A 412 1.86 -23.69 0.34
C THR A 412 0.43 -24.21 0.39
N PRO A 413 0.19 -25.52 0.57
CA PRO A 413 -1.17 -26.04 0.73
C PRO A 413 -1.77 -25.60 2.06
N VAL A 414 -2.97 -24.98 2.03
CA VAL A 414 -3.66 -24.46 3.21
C VAL A 414 -5.03 -25.06 3.45
N GLY A 415 -5.52 -25.89 2.52
CA GLY A 415 -6.80 -26.58 2.63
C GLY A 415 -7.13 -27.38 1.37
N PRO A 416 -8.29 -28.08 1.35
CA PRO A 416 -8.73 -28.81 0.17
C PRO A 416 -8.91 -27.89 -1.04
N GLY A 417 -8.12 -28.11 -2.11
CA GLY A 417 -8.14 -27.31 -3.31
C GLY A 417 -7.62 -25.86 -3.12
N ARG A 418 -6.89 -25.58 -2.05
CA ARG A 418 -6.46 -24.23 -1.70
C ARG A 418 -4.96 -24.18 -1.44
N TRP A 419 -4.29 -23.27 -2.13
CA TRP A 419 -2.84 -23.06 -2.02
C TRP A 419 -2.52 -21.58 -1.86
N ALA A 420 -1.72 -21.27 -0.86
CA ALA A 420 -1.26 -19.90 -0.59
C ALA A 420 0.03 -19.57 -1.35
N GLN A 421 0.06 -18.36 -1.88
CA GLN A 421 1.26 -17.67 -2.29
C GLN A 421 1.40 -16.41 -1.43
N ARG A 422 2.22 -16.47 -0.40
CA ARG A 422 2.20 -15.50 0.70
C ARG A 422 0.81 -15.49 1.35
N GLU A 423 0.08 -14.38 1.26
CA GLU A 423 -1.24 -14.20 1.88
C GLU A 423 -2.41 -14.41 0.90
N ASP A 424 -2.12 -14.43 -0.40
CA ASP A 424 -3.13 -14.70 -1.43
C ASP A 424 -3.35 -16.20 -1.60
N ILE A 425 -4.58 -16.61 -1.89
CA ILE A 425 -4.96 -18.01 -1.98
C ILE A 425 -5.53 -18.32 -3.35
N PHE A 426 -4.89 -19.24 -4.06
CA PHE A 426 -5.46 -19.88 -5.24
C PHE A 426 -6.41 -21.02 -4.80
N ALA A 427 -7.70 -20.82 -5.04
CA ALA A 427 -8.75 -21.76 -4.71
C ALA A 427 -9.26 -22.46 -5.99
N PHE A 428 -8.94 -23.75 -6.15
CA PHE A 428 -9.40 -24.58 -7.27
C PHE A 428 -10.72 -25.24 -6.89
N GLY A 429 -11.79 -24.86 -7.56
CA GLY A 429 -13.13 -25.43 -7.43
C GLY A 429 -13.49 -26.36 -8.58
N LYS A 430 -14.72 -26.92 -8.54
CA LYS A 430 -15.23 -27.79 -9.62
C LYS A 430 -15.41 -27.03 -10.94
N THR A 431 -15.68 -25.76 -10.90
CA THR A 431 -16.03 -24.92 -12.04
C THR A 431 -14.93 -23.95 -12.48
N GLY A 432 -13.78 -23.91 -11.77
CA GLY A 432 -12.70 -23.00 -12.13
C GLY A 432 -11.74 -22.70 -10.99
N LEU A 433 -10.88 -21.73 -11.22
CA LEU A 433 -9.91 -21.19 -10.29
C LEU A 433 -10.38 -19.80 -9.86
N THR A 434 -10.23 -19.52 -8.56
CA THR A 434 -10.40 -18.17 -8.00
C THR A 434 -9.14 -17.81 -7.25
N LEU A 435 -8.61 -16.62 -7.48
CA LEU A 435 -7.62 -16.00 -6.60
C LEU A 435 -8.37 -15.20 -5.53
N GLU A 436 -8.14 -15.55 -4.29
CA GLU A 436 -8.63 -14.79 -3.14
C GLU A 436 -7.47 -13.95 -2.63
N HIS A 437 -7.54 -12.64 -2.84
CA HIS A 437 -6.57 -11.70 -2.30
C HIS A 437 -6.72 -11.59 -0.78
N ARG A 438 -5.63 -11.28 -0.10
CA ARG A 438 -5.63 -11.05 1.35
C ARG A 438 -6.62 -9.96 1.77
N GLU A 439 -6.83 -8.97 0.93
CA GLU A 439 -7.82 -7.90 1.15
C GLU A 439 -9.27 -8.37 0.96
N GLY A 440 -9.51 -9.63 0.61
CA GLY A 440 -10.83 -10.25 0.52
C GLY A 440 -11.42 -10.28 -0.89
N GLU A 441 -10.87 -9.56 -1.86
CA GLU A 441 -11.34 -9.64 -3.24
C GLU A 441 -11.13 -11.04 -3.81
N LYS A 442 -12.09 -11.47 -4.65
CA LYS A 442 -12.05 -12.76 -5.34
C LYS A 442 -12.08 -12.55 -6.85
N ILE A 443 -11.00 -12.89 -7.50
CA ILE A 443 -10.88 -12.79 -8.94
C ILE A 443 -11.04 -14.19 -9.55
N ALA A 444 -12.04 -14.33 -10.41
CA ALA A 444 -12.23 -15.57 -11.16
C ALA A 444 -11.21 -15.67 -12.30
N TYR A 445 -10.58 -16.83 -12.41
CA TYR A 445 -9.66 -17.16 -13.50
C TYR A 445 -10.32 -18.13 -14.47
N ARG A 446 -10.18 -17.88 -15.76
CA ARG A 446 -10.61 -18.81 -16.81
C ARG A 446 -9.43 -19.62 -17.32
N LYS A 447 -9.63 -20.93 -17.51
CA LYS A 447 -8.64 -21.77 -18.19
C LYS A 447 -8.49 -21.32 -19.64
N VAL A 448 -7.26 -21.22 -20.15
CA VAL A 448 -6.95 -20.81 -21.50
C VAL A 448 -6.01 -21.82 -22.18
N ASP A 449 -6.13 -21.94 -23.50
CA ASP A 449 -5.21 -22.75 -24.27
C ASP A 449 -3.93 -21.96 -24.51
N ALA A 450 -2.84 -22.42 -23.91
CA ALA A 450 -1.54 -21.80 -24.05
C ALA A 450 -1.07 -21.89 -25.51
N VAL A 451 -0.57 -20.77 -26.03
CA VAL A 451 0.02 -20.69 -27.37
C VAL A 451 1.55 -20.68 -27.23
N THR A 452 2.20 -21.59 -27.93
CA THR A 452 3.68 -21.71 -27.94
C THR A 452 4.29 -21.33 -29.29
N ALA A 453 3.49 -21.30 -30.36
CA ALA A 453 3.91 -20.90 -31.70
C ALA A 453 2.86 -19.94 -32.33
N PHE A 454 3.33 -18.90 -32.96
CA PHE A 454 2.48 -17.87 -33.57
C PHE A 454 3.16 -17.22 -34.77
N ASP A 455 2.37 -16.62 -35.66
CA ASP A 455 2.86 -15.72 -36.71
C ASP A 455 2.96 -14.30 -36.13
N ALA A 456 4.16 -13.73 -36.11
CA ALA A 456 4.39 -12.40 -35.57
C ALA A 456 3.93 -11.25 -36.49
N LYS A 457 3.81 -11.50 -37.79
CA LYS A 457 3.52 -10.46 -38.82
C LYS A 457 2.31 -9.59 -38.51
N PRO A 458 1.15 -10.13 -38.09
CA PRO A 458 -0.04 -9.32 -37.82
C PRO A 458 0.18 -8.28 -36.70
N TYR A 459 1.10 -8.54 -35.77
CA TYR A 459 1.35 -7.71 -34.59
C TYR A 459 2.41 -6.65 -34.80
N VAL A 460 3.22 -6.75 -35.87
CA VAL A 460 4.27 -5.78 -36.19
C VAL A 460 3.66 -4.42 -36.54
N GLY A 461 4.24 -3.34 -36.05
CA GLY A 461 3.83 -1.97 -36.32
C GLY A 461 3.93 -1.06 -35.09
N ARG A 462 3.49 0.17 -35.25
CA ARG A 462 3.49 1.20 -34.23
C ARG A 462 2.08 1.46 -33.69
N PHE A 463 1.96 1.58 -32.38
CA PHE A 463 0.70 1.84 -31.68
C PHE A 463 0.91 2.97 -30.70
N CYS A 464 0.05 3.99 -30.74
CA CYS A 464 0.12 5.14 -29.81
C CYS A 464 -1.08 5.18 -28.88
N GLY A 465 -0.83 5.60 -27.65
CA GLY A 465 -1.83 5.65 -26.59
C GLY A 465 -2.95 6.64 -26.88
N VAL A 466 -4.15 6.31 -26.41
CA VAL A 466 -5.33 7.16 -26.54
C VAL A 466 -5.37 8.24 -25.46
N ASP A 467 -4.96 7.88 -24.24
CA ASP A 467 -4.97 8.73 -23.04
C ASP A 467 -3.61 8.72 -22.29
N THR A 468 -2.55 8.33 -23.00
CA THR A 468 -1.16 8.39 -22.57
C THR A 468 -0.27 8.93 -23.70
N PHE A 469 0.84 9.54 -23.38
CA PHE A 469 1.79 10.06 -24.36
C PHE A 469 2.74 9.00 -24.95
N ALA A 470 2.59 7.75 -24.55
CA ALA A 470 3.44 6.67 -25.03
C ALA A 470 3.05 6.21 -26.44
N CYS A 471 4.07 5.85 -27.23
CA CYS A 471 3.92 5.01 -28.40
C CYS A 471 4.77 3.77 -28.26
N LEU A 472 4.23 2.61 -28.63
CA LEU A 472 4.89 1.30 -28.57
C LEU A 472 5.11 0.80 -30.02
N SER A 473 6.31 0.31 -30.29
CA SER A 473 6.66 -0.29 -31.59
C SER A 473 6.93 -1.76 -31.43
N PHE A 474 6.28 -2.58 -32.22
CA PHE A 474 6.42 -4.04 -32.21
C PHE A 474 7.17 -4.50 -33.46
N LYS A 475 8.15 -5.37 -33.30
CA LYS A 475 8.99 -5.90 -34.37
C LYS A 475 9.16 -7.40 -34.21
N GLN A 476 9.31 -8.10 -35.33
CA GLN A 476 9.72 -9.49 -35.34
C GLN A 476 11.24 -9.57 -35.35
N GLN A 477 11.80 -10.35 -34.43
CA GLN A 477 13.23 -10.70 -34.40
C GLN A 477 13.37 -12.24 -34.35
N GLY A 478 13.68 -12.86 -35.47
CA GLY A 478 13.60 -14.31 -35.62
C GLY A 478 12.16 -14.79 -35.38
N ASP A 479 11.97 -15.72 -34.46
CA ASP A 479 10.66 -16.25 -34.06
C ASP A 479 10.03 -15.50 -32.88
N THR A 480 10.65 -14.39 -32.44
CA THR A 480 10.20 -13.65 -31.27
C THR A 480 9.57 -12.33 -31.68
N LEU A 481 8.45 -11.98 -31.08
CA LEU A 481 7.89 -10.63 -31.10
C LEU A 481 8.59 -9.81 -30.01
N THR A 482 9.14 -8.65 -30.39
CA THR A 482 9.72 -7.70 -29.44
C THR A 482 8.95 -6.40 -29.43
N TYR A 483 8.95 -5.68 -28.33
CA TYR A 483 8.42 -4.34 -28.26
C TYR A 483 9.46 -3.32 -27.81
N SER A 484 9.27 -2.08 -28.26
CA SER A 484 10.03 -0.93 -27.84
C SER A 484 9.05 0.19 -27.46
N GLY A 485 9.35 0.88 -26.38
CA GLY A 485 8.59 2.02 -25.87
C GLY A 485 9.54 3.12 -25.40
N PRO A 486 9.05 4.13 -24.67
CA PRO A 486 9.90 5.25 -24.25
C PRO A 486 11.11 4.87 -23.39
N ARG A 487 11.05 3.73 -22.68
CA ARG A 487 12.15 3.24 -21.82
C ARG A 487 12.68 1.86 -22.21
N TRP A 488 12.02 1.15 -23.10
CA TRP A 488 12.32 -0.24 -23.42
C TRP A 488 12.71 -0.37 -24.88
N TYR A 489 13.72 -1.17 -25.15
CA TYR A 489 14.21 -1.40 -26.50
C TYR A 489 14.30 -2.90 -26.76
N ASN A 490 13.57 -3.35 -27.79
CA ASN A 490 13.59 -4.74 -28.26
C ASN A 490 13.35 -5.77 -27.14
N THR A 491 12.47 -5.44 -26.17
CA THR A 491 12.12 -6.34 -25.07
C THR A 491 11.32 -7.52 -25.64
N PRO A 492 11.73 -8.76 -25.37
CA PRO A 492 11.05 -9.95 -25.90
C PRO A 492 9.70 -10.14 -25.24
N LEU A 493 8.72 -10.56 -26.04
CA LEU A 493 7.40 -10.95 -25.60
C LEU A 493 7.20 -12.45 -25.79
N SER A 494 6.65 -13.10 -24.79
CA SER A 494 6.23 -14.50 -24.82
C SER A 494 4.75 -14.60 -25.14
N PRO A 495 4.32 -15.42 -26.12
CA PRO A 495 2.92 -15.69 -26.34
C PRO A 495 2.34 -16.42 -25.13
N ALA A 496 1.13 -16.05 -24.73
CA ALA A 496 0.44 -16.67 -23.60
C ALA A 496 -0.78 -17.46 -24.04
N TYR A 497 -1.69 -16.81 -24.73
CA TYR A 497 -2.86 -17.39 -25.39
C TYR A 497 -3.27 -16.48 -26.55
N ALA A 498 -4.33 -16.82 -27.30
CA ALA A 498 -4.66 -16.12 -28.54
C ALA A 498 -4.66 -14.59 -28.40
N ASP A 499 -3.86 -13.91 -29.24
CA ASP A 499 -3.66 -12.46 -29.30
C ASP A 499 -3.12 -11.80 -28.01
N VAL A 500 -2.68 -12.61 -27.02
CA VAL A 500 -2.14 -12.12 -25.73
C VAL A 500 -0.70 -12.55 -25.55
N PHE A 501 0.12 -11.55 -25.21
CA PHE A 501 1.55 -11.70 -24.94
C PHE A 501 1.90 -11.14 -23.58
N THR A 502 2.94 -11.68 -22.98
CA THR A 502 3.53 -11.18 -21.73
C THR A 502 5.00 -10.91 -21.89
N GLY A 503 5.52 -10.02 -21.08
CA GLY A 503 6.93 -9.69 -21.01
C GLY A 503 7.27 -9.06 -19.64
N GLU A 504 8.52 -8.65 -19.50
CA GLU A 504 8.95 -7.86 -18.35
C GLU A 504 9.11 -6.40 -18.78
N ALA A 505 8.66 -5.48 -17.94
CA ALA A 505 8.81 -4.05 -18.20
C ALA A 505 10.30 -3.63 -18.21
N ALA A 506 11.09 -4.17 -17.28
CA ALA A 506 12.55 -4.14 -17.20
C ALA A 506 12.98 -5.26 -16.24
N PRO A 507 14.25 -5.67 -16.17
CA PRO A 507 14.68 -6.63 -15.16
C PRO A 507 14.29 -6.15 -13.76
N GLY A 508 13.41 -6.91 -13.10
CA GLY A 508 12.88 -6.58 -11.76
C GLY A 508 11.73 -5.56 -11.71
N ALA A 509 11.25 -5.00 -12.81
CA ALA A 509 10.23 -3.93 -12.85
C ALA A 509 8.80 -4.43 -13.16
N GLY A 510 8.44 -5.60 -12.81
CA GLY A 510 7.08 -6.11 -12.99
C GLY A 510 6.79 -6.63 -14.40
N ARG A 511 5.67 -7.32 -14.50
CA ARG A 511 5.23 -7.97 -15.73
C ARG A 511 4.30 -7.04 -16.52
N ILE A 512 4.35 -7.16 -17.84
CA ILE A 512 3.42 -6.50 -18.75
C ILE A 512 2.52 -7.53 -19.42
N THR A 513 1.34 -7.05 -19.81
CA THR A 513 0.40 -7.79 -20.67
C THR A 513 0.07 -6.95 -21.89
N VAL A 514 0.13 -7.56 -23.07
CA VAL A 514 -0.26 -6.94 -24.34
C VAL A 514 -1.37 -7.78 -24.94
N LYS A 515 -2.56 -7.21 -25.07
CA LYS A 515 -3.74 -7.84 -25.68
C LYS A 515 -4.03 -7.13 -27.01
N PHE A 516 -3.75 -7.77 -28.13
CA PHE A 516 -4.05 -7.20 -29.44
C PHE A 516 -5.53 -7.37 -29.78
N GLU A 517 -6.10 -6.33 -30.39
CA GLU A 517 -7.50 -6.28 -30.81
C GLU A 517 -7.59 -6.33 -32.34
N ARG A 518 -8.49 -7.19 -32.84
CA ARG A 518 -8.74 -7.33 -34.28
C ARG A 518 -10.06 -6.67 -34.65
N ASP A 519 -10.08 -6.06 -35.82
CA ASP A 519 -11.32 -5.60 -36.45
C ASP A 519 -12.13 -6.75 -37.09
N ALA A 520 -13.26 -6.42 -37.69
CA ALA A 520 -14.13 -7.38 -38.33
C ALA A 520 -13.49 -8.11 -39.53
N SER A 521 -12.42 -7.57 -40.13
CA SER A 521 -11.64 -8.22 -41.20
C SER A 521 -10.56 -9.18 -40.65
N GLY A 522 -10.34 -9.21 -39.34
CA GLY A 522 -9.28 -9.97 -38.70
C GLY A 522 -7.94 -9.23 -38.62
N ALA A 523 -7.87 -7.98 -39.07
CA ALA A 523 -6.66 -7.18 -38.97
C ALA A 523 -6.45 -6.64 -37.55
N VAL A 524 -5.21 -6.66 -37.07
CA VAL A 524 -4.85 -6.05 -35.77
C VAL A 524 -4.79 -4.53 -35.90
N THR A 525 -5.71 -3.82 -35.24
CA THR A 525 -5.87 -2.35 -35.35
C THR A 525 -5.63 -1.60 -34.04
N ALA A 526 -5.68 -2.31 -32.92
CA ALA A 526 -5.48 -1.74 -31.59
C ALA A 526 -4.83 -2.76 -30.65
N LEU A 527 -4.48 -2.30 -29.47
CA LEU A 527 -4.10 -3.18 -28.35
C LEU A 527 -4.48 -2.55 -27.01
N ARG A 528 -4.58 -3.40 -26.00
CA ARG A 528 -4.65 -3.04 -24.59
C ARG A 528 -3.34 -3.42 -23.91
N PHE A 529 -2.75 -2.46 -23.23
CA PHE A 529 -1.48 -2.64 -22.52
C PHE A 529 -1.70 -2.57 -21.02
N GLY A 530 -1.15 -3.53 -20.31
CA GLY A 530 -1.19 -3.58 -18.84
C GLY A 530 0.20 -3.56 -18.26
N GLU A 531 0.44 -2.68 -17.28
CA GLU A 531 1.66 -2.63 -16.49
C GLU A 531 1.32 -2.24 -15.05
N GLY A 532 1.87 -3.00 -14.08
CA GLY A 532 1.67 -2.73 -12.67
C GLY A 532 0.18 -2.68 -12.30
N ARG A 533 -0.34 -1.47 -11.97
CA ARG A 533 -1.73 -1.20 -11.59
C ARG A 533 -2.46 -0.30 -12.58
N ALA A 534 -1.96 -0.23 -13.82
CA ALA A 534 -2.65 0.36 -14.95
C ALA A 534 -2.97 -0.76 -15.94
N TYR A 535 -4.25 -1.13 -16.03
CA TYR A 535 -4.73 -2.21 -16.88
C TYR A 535 -5.48 -1.65 -18.07
N ASP A 536 -5.51 -2.42 -19.16
CA ASP A 536 -6.30 -2.12 -20.36
C ASP A 536 -6.10 -0.70 -20.91
N VAL A 537 -4.87 -0.18 -20.81
CA VAL A 537 -4.52 1.13 -21.41
C VAL A 537 -4.59 1.00 -22.93
N ALA A 538 -5.45 1.81 -23.54
CA ALA A 538 -5.77 1.70 -24.96
C ALA A 538 -4.69 2.32 -25.85
N PHE A 539 -4.27 1.57 -26.88
CA PHE A 539 -3.38 2.02 -27.94
C PHE A 539 -4.01 1.70 -29.30
N ARG A 540 -3.85 2.60 -30.25
CA ARG A 540 -4.31 2.41 -31.62
C ARG A 540 -3.12 2.32 -32.57
N ARG A 541 -3.24 1.46 -33.59
CA ARG A 541 -2.23 1.37 -34.65
C ARG A 541 -2.19 2.70 -35.39
N VAL A 542 -0.99 3.18 -35.65
CA VAL A 542 -0.73 4.38 -36.46
C VAL A 542 0.04 3.97 -37.70
N ALA A 543 -0.06 4.77 -38.75
CA ALA A 543 0.79 4.60 -39.94
C ALA A 543 2.26 4.84 -39.55
N ASP A 544 3.15 4.08 -40.17
CA ASP A 544 4.61 4.22 -39.95
C ASP A 544 5.12 5.56 -40.46
#